data_1045f1cacfe0e1576c6f14d276fe4ac1
#
_entry.id   1045f1cacfe0e1576c6f14d276fe4ac1
#
_cell.length_a   1.000
_cell.length_b   1.000
_cell.length_c   1.000
_cell.angle_alpha   90.00
_cell.angle_beta   90.00
_cell.angle_gamma   90.00
#
_symmetry.space_group_name_H-M   'P 1'
#
loop_
_entity.id
_entity.type
_entity.pdbx_description
1 polymer ?
#
loop_
_entity_poly.entity_id
_entity_poly.type
_entity_poly.pdbx_seq_one_letter_code
_entity_poly.pdbx_strand_id
1 'polypeptide(L)'
;LSAINKLAGLFLGKTGIFDHDPQAKNQAARIYDCHVEQDSAHLTSCGEPYTRLVAHAYLPRTEANGDFITDIESGIKKEVSVGCAVRSVTCSICGADLRNGGCSHKRGKIYGGDICCAVLDDPCDAYEWSFVAVPAQRAAGVTKSCRITDARQMVKFLRETKGEAVLTPAQSDAIVRKFDELEQEAANGREYRSALKKEFMRFGTLDHPDIPAESLARTADALSVQDLKSWGVSLRRQAEKKVPLCPQLAGSHKPAKQDGNAPFRI
;
A
#
# COMPACT_ATOMS: atom_id res chain seq x y z
N LEU A 1 6.10 3.67 29.25
CA LEU A 1 6.45 3.71 27.81
C LEU A 1 7.65 2.80 27.48
N SER A 2 8.70 2.81 28.29
CA SER A 2 9.89 1.97 28.08
C SER A 2 9.56 0.47 28.05
N ALA A 3 8.77 -0.02 29.01
CA ALA A 3 8.37 -1.42 29.09
C ALA A 3 7.57 -1.87 27.88
N ILE A 4 6.59 -1.06 27.41
CA ILE A 4 5.75 -1.44 26.27
C ILE A 4 6.54 -1.39 24.93
N ASN A 5 7.51 -0.47 24.79
CA ASN A 5 8.42 -0.45 23.66
C ASN A 5 9.32 -1.69 23.61
N LYS A 6 9.84 -2.11 24.77
CA LYS A 6 10.62 -3.35 24.87
C LYS A 6 9.77 -4.57 24.51
N LEU A 7 8.51 -4.59 24.97
CA LEU A 7 7.55 -5.65 24.66
C LEU A 7 7.27 -5.74 23.15
N ALA A 8 7.15 -4.60 22.44
CA ALA A 8 6.96 -4.58 21.00
C ALA A 8 8.08 -5.34 20.25
N GLY A 9 9.34 -5.14 20.67
CA GLY A 9 10.46 -5.88 20.10
C GLY A 9 10.42 -7.38 20.38
N LEU A 10 9.91 -7.77 21.56
CA LEU A 10 9.79 -9.19 21.94
C LEU A 10 8.68 -9.92 21.16
N PHE A 11 7.61 -9.21 20.75
CA PHE A 11 6.53 -9.81 19.98
C PHE A 11 6.83 -9.99 18.49
N LEU A 12 7.86 -9.34 17.96
CA LEU A 12 8.25 -9.50 16.56
C LEU A 12 8.57 -10.98 16.26
N GLY A 13 7.93 -11.54 15.23
CA GLY A 13 8.08 -12.94 14.83
C GLY A 13 7.32 -13.96 15.67
N LYS A 14 6.57 -13.54 16.70
CA LYS A 14 5.79 -14.47 17.54
C LYS A 14 4.56 -15.01 16.82
N THR A 15 4.22 -16.25 17.17
CA THR A 15 3.10 -16.97 16.57
C THR A 15 1.76 -16.57 17.18
N GLY A 16 0.73 -16.56 16.33
CA GLY A 16 -0.67 -16.53 16.75
C GLY A 16 -1.22 -17.95 16.88
N ILE A 17 -1.83 -18.24 18.01
CA ILE A 17 -2.42 -19.54 18.35
C ILE A 17 -3.88 -19.38 18.82
N PHE A 18 -4.47 -20.43 19.36
CA PHE A 18 -5.84 -20.44 19.89
C PHE A 18 -5.83 -20.77 21.39
N ASP A 19 -6.61 -20.04 22.17
CA ASP A 19 -6.90 -20.30 23.58
C ASP A 19 -5.66 -20.54 24.47
N HIS A 20 -4.53 -19.89 24.15
CA HIS A 20 -3.25 -20.08 24.85
C HIS A 20 -2.74 -21.54 24.85
N ASP A 21 -3.17 -22.36 23.87
CA ASP A 21 -2.72 -23.74 23.73
C ASP A 21 -1.45 -23.82 22.86
N PRO A 22 -0.25 -24.02 23.43
CA PRO A 22 1.02 -23.92 22.73
C PRO A 22 1.39 -25.14 21.89
N GLN A 23 0.40 -25.87 21.37
CA GLN A 23 0.65 -26.99 20.48
C GLN A 23 1.05 -26.50 19.08
N ALA A 24 2.01 -27.15 18.46
CA ALA A 24 2.51 -26.79 17.13
C ALA A 24 1.41 -26.71 16.05
N LYS A 25 0.40 -27.58 16.14
CA LYS A 25 -0.78 -27.60 15.23
C LYS A 25 -1.66 -26.35 15.32
N ASN A 26 -1.59 -25.61 16.44
CA ASN A 26 -2.41 -24.43 16.70
C ASN A 26 -1.76 -23.14 16.18
N GLN A 27 -0.55 -23.21 15.60
CA GLN A 27 0.09 -22.04 14.99
C GLN A 27 -0.66 -21.67 13.71
N ALA A 28 -1.31 -20.50 13.72
CA ALA A 28 -2.14 -20.05 12.61
C ALA A 28 -1.63 -18.77 11.94
N ALA A 29 -1.00 -17.90 12.71
CA ALA A 29 -0.57 -16.59 12.25
C ALA A 29 0.82 -16.21 12.77
N ARG A 30 1.43 -15.14 12.22
CA ARG A 30 2.73 -14.65 12.70
C ARG A 30 2.85 -13.14 12.59
N ILE A 31 3.36 -12.52 13.65
CA ILE A 31 3.63 -11.08 13.67
C ILE A 31 4.86 -10.79 12.81
N TYR A 32 4.74 -9.82 11.90
CA TYR A 32 5.83 -9.34 11.07
C TYR A 32 6.23 -7.89 11.36
N ASP A 33 5.38 -7.13 12.05
CA ASP A 33 5.66 -5.79 12.55
C ASP A 33 4.94 -5.56 13.87
N CYS A 34 5.59 -4.85 14.79
CA CYS A 34 5.02 -4.53 16.08
C CYS A 34 5.58 -3.20 16.58
N HIS A 35 4.69 -2.26 16.89
CA HIS A 35 5.06 -0.93 17.36
C HIS A 35 4.09 -0.41 18.42
N VAL A 36 4.48 0.68 19.06
CA VAL A 36 3.68 1.34 20.11
C VAL A 36 3.03 2.59 19.53
N GLU A 37 1.73 2.71 19.73
CA GLU A 37 0.99 3.93 19.44
C GLU A 37 0.52 4.57 20.75
N GLN A 38 0.63 5.89 20.83
CA GLN A 38 0.13 6.68 21.95
C GLN A 38 -0.93 7.66 21.45
N ASP A 39 -2.10 7.62 22.10
CA ASP A 39 -3.19 8.54 21.85
C ASP A 39 -3.32 9.49 23.04
N SER A 40 -2.83 10.72 22.87
CA SER A 40 -2.89 11.76 23.89
C SER A 40 -4.27 12.39 24.04
N ALA A 41 -5.20 12.15 23.11
CA ALA A 41 -6.58 12.65 23.20
C ALA A 41 -7.43 11.80 24.15
N HIS A 42 -7.02 10.55 24.39
CA HIS A 42 -7.69 9.65 25.33
C HIS A 42 -6.78 9.36 26.53
N LEU A 43 -7.32 9.48 27.72
CA LEU A 43 -6.62 9.16 28.97
C LEU A 43 -7.10 7.83 29.52
N THR A 44 -6.18 7.10 30.16
CA THR A 44 -6.50 5.91 30.95
C THR A 44 -7.22 6.30 32.26
N SER A 45 -7.77 5.31 32.95
CA SER A 45 -8.35 5.52 34.29
C SER A 45 -7.35 6.06 35.34
N CYS A 46 -6.05 6.00 35.04
CA CYS A 46 -4.97 6.56 35.88
C CYS A 46 -4.54 7.97 35.39
N GLY A 47 -5.21 8.56 34.44
CA GLY A 47 -4.90 9.91 33.92
C GLY A 47 -3.72 9.97 32.95
N GLU A 48 -3.15 8.83 32.54
CA GLU A 48 -2.07 8.78 31.58
C GLU A 48 -2.59 8.67 30.12
N PRO A 49 -1.84 9.14 29.12
CA PRO A 49 -2.19 8.96 27.72
C PRO A 49 -2.41 7.48 27.37
N TYR A 50 -3.49 7.21 26.66
CA TYR A 50 -3.80 5.84 26.23
C TYR A 50 -2.71 5.33 25.29
N THR A 51 -2.02 4.27 25.71
CA THR A 51 -0.91 3.67 24.97
C THR A 51 -1.24 2.23 24.63
N ARG A 52 -1.10 1.87 23.37
CA ARG A 52 -1.38 0.52 22.87
C ARG A 52 -0.21 -0.05 22.09
N LEU A 53 -0.08 -1.35 22.14
CA LEU A 53 0.81 -2.14 21.30
C LEU A 53 -0.01 -2.52 20.05
N VAL A 54 0.46 -2.15 18.88
CA VAL A 54 -0.12 -2.51 17.59
C VAL A 54 0.77 -3.53 16.92
N ALA A 55 0.21 -4.70 16.61
CA ALA A 55 0.91 -5.77 15.92
C ALA A 55 0.28 -6.03 14.55
N HIS A 56 1.09 -6.11 13.52
CA HIS A 56 0.69 -6.56 12.21
C HIS A 56 1.09 -8.03 12.05
N ALA A 57 0.11 -8.87 11.80
CA ALA A 57 0.32 -10.30 11.63
C ALA A 57 -0.25 -10.77 10.29
N TYR A 58 0.37 -11.78 9.71
CA TYR A 58 -0.17 -12.47 8.54
C TYR A 58 -0.73 -13.82 8.90
N LEU A 59 -1.75 -14.22 8.18
CA LEU A 59 -2.43 -15.50 8.26
C LEU A 59 -2.62 -15.99 6.83
N PRO A 60 -1.90 -17.06 6.38
CA PRO A 60 -2.05 -17.58 5.03
C PRO A 60 -3.46 -18.16 4.84
N ARG A 61 -4.09 -17.86 3.72
CA ARG A 61 -5.39 -18.41 3.38
C ARG A 61 -5.21 -19.81 2.79
N THR A 62 -5.75 -20.81 3.49
CA THR A 62 -5.76 -22.22 3.06
C THR A 62 -7.20 -22.75 3.15
N GLU A 63 -7.46 -23.92 2.56
CA GLU A 63 -8.76 -24.59 2.71
C GLU A 63 -9.08 -24.87 4.19
N ALA A 64 -8.07 -25.24 4.98
CA ALA A 64 -8.24 -25.60 6.39
C ALA A 64 -8.60 -24.41 7.31
N ASN A 65 -8.34 -23.17 6.92
CA ASN A 65 -8.59 -22.00 7.75
C ASN A 65 -9.51 -20.95 7.09
N GLY A 66 -10.14 -21.27 5.98
CA GLY A 66 -11.02 -20.36 5.25
C GLY A 66 -12.19 -19.84 6.10
N ASP A 67 -12.85 -20.72 6.84
CA ASP A 67 -13.95 -20.37 7.74
C ASP A 67 -13.47 -19.47 8.88
N PHE A 68 -12.32 -19.79 9.48
CA PHE A 68 -11.73 -18.98 10.53
C PHE A 68 -11.39 -17.55 10.07
N ILE A 69 -10.84 -17.42 8.86
CA ILE A 69 -10.58 -16.09 8.28
C ILE A 69 -11.89 -15.33 8.04
N THR A 70 -12.93 -16.02 7.61
CA THR A 70 -14.27 -15.44 7.43
C THR A 70 -14.84 -14.94 8.76
N ASP A 71 -14.65 -15.70 9.85
CA ASP A 71 -15.06 -15.30 11.20
C ASP A 71 -14.30 -14.06 11.68
N ILE A 72 -13.00 -13.92 11.36
CA ILE A 72 -12.23 -12.71 11.67
C ILE A 72 -12.75 -11.52 10.83
N GLU A 73 -12.92 -11.70 9.52
CA GLU A 73 -13.37 -10.66 8.60
C GLU A 73 -14.79 -10.15 8.93
N SER A 74 -15.65 -11.04 9.42
CA SER A 74 -17.00 -10.71 9.89
C SER A 74 -17.06 -10.15 11.31
N GLY A 75 -15.94 -10.16 12.04
CA GLY A 75 -15.85 -9.67 13.42
C GLY A 75 -16.39 -10.62 14.49
N ILE A 76 -16.66 -11.89 14.14
CA ILE A 76 -17.11 -12.92 15.09
C ILE A 76 -15.95 -13.36 16.00
N LYS A 77 -14.76 -13.57 15.43
CA LYS A 77 -13.55 -13.93 16.16
C LYS A 77 -12.53 -12.80 16.08
N LYS A 78 -12.67 -11.82 16.94
CA LYS A 78 -11.83 -10.61 16.93
C LYS A 78 -10.99 -10.44 18.19
N GLU A 79 -11.36 -11.08 19.29
CA GLU A 79 -10.69 -10.91 20.58
C GLU A 79 -9.34 -11.62 20.57
N VAL A 80 -8.32 -10.92 21.09
CA VAL A 80 -6.96 -11.47 21.21
C VAL A 80 -6.41 -11.25 22.61
N SER A 81 -5.53 -12.15 23.02
CA SER A 81 -4.77 -12.04 24.27
C SER A 81 -3.30 -12.35 24.01
N VAL A 82 -2.42 -12.06 24.95
CA VAL A 82 -0.98 -12.25 24.77
C VAL A 82 -0.39 -13.02 25.96
N GLY A 83 0.57 -13.90 25.67
CA GLY A 83 1.41 -14.57 26.66
C GLY A 83 2.79 -13.91 26.73
N CYS A 84 3.11 -13.28 27.85
CA CYS A 84 4.42 -12.68 28.09
C CYS A 84 4.86 -12.81 29.54
N ALA A 85 6.17 -12.66 29.79
CA ALA A 85 6.75 -12.63 31.12
C ALA A 85 7.36 -11.26 31.43
N VAL A 86 7.19 -10.85 32.70
CA VAL A 86 7.78 -9.62 33.24
C VAL A 86 8.60 -9.94 34.49
N ARG A 87 9.67 -9.20 34.73
CA ARG A 87 10.52 -9.37 35.92
C ARG A 87 10.00 -8.61 37.14
N SER A 88 9.21 -7.58 36.96
CA SER A 88 8.67 -6.76 38.03
C SER A 88 7.17 -6.68 38.00
N VAL A 89 6.53 -6.89 39.16
CA VAL A 89 5.07 -6.71 39.35
C VAL A 89 4.90 -5.98 40.69
N THR A 90 4.57 -4.68 40.62
CA THR A 90 4.46 -3.84 41.80
C THR A 90 3.07 -3.29 42.01
N CYS A 91 2.75 -2.93 43.24
CA CYS A 91 1.50 -2.25 43.58
C CYS A 91 1.57 -0.76 43.16
N SER A 92 0.57 -0.28 42.41
CA SER A 92 0.51 1.12 41.99
C SER A 92 0.42 2.13 43.13
N ILE A 93 -0.05 1.70 44.34
CA ILE A 93 -0.26 2.58 45.49
C ILE A 93 1.00 2.69 46.37
N CYS A 94 1.71 1.58 46.64
CA CYS A 94 2.81 1.59 47.60
C CYS A 94 4.13 1.08 47.01
N GLY A 95 4.18 0.68 45.73
CA GLY A 95 5.39 0.18 45.08
C GLY A 95 5.90 -1.19 45.55
N ALA A 96 5.18 -1.86 46.49
CA ALA A 96 5.58 -3.16 46.99
C ALA A 96 5.51 -4.26 45.90
N ASP A 97 6.50 -5.18 45.90
CA ASP A 97 6.48 -6.33 44.97
C ASP A 97 5.34 -7.28 45.33
N LEU A 98 4.42 -7.44 44.42
CA LEU A 98 3.20 -8.25 44.60
C LEU A 98 3.46 -9.75 44.55
N ARG A 99 4.63 -10.20 44.09
CA ARG A 99 5.00 -11.62 44.04
C ARG A 99 5.41 -12.13 45.42
N ASN A 100 5.92 -11.25 46.28
CA ASN A 100 6.38 -11.58 47.61
C ASN A 100 5.32 -11.36 48.72
N GLY A 101 4.09 -11.08 48.37
CA GLY A 101 2.97 -10.98 49.33
C GLY A 101 3.00 -9.75 50.26
N GLY A 102 3.89 -8.78 50.00
CA GLY A 102 4.13 -7.63 50.87
C GLY A 102 3.16 -6.46 50.80
N CYS A 103 1.96 -6.63 50.26
CA CYS A 103 1.02 -5.53 50.06
C CYS A 103 -0.38 -5.85 50.56
N SER A 104 -0.98 -4.95 51.35
CA SER A 104 -2.39 -5.06 51.83
C SER A 104 -3.40 -4.40 50.88
N HIS A 105 -2.97 -3.66 49.85
CA HIS A 105 -3.84 -3.01 48.90
C HIS A 105 -4.52 -4.02 47.98
N LYS A 106 -5.83 -3.85 47.74
CA LYS A 106 -6.61 -4.74 46.87
C LYS A 106 -6.82 -4.14 45.49
N ARG A 107 -6.52 -4.88 44.44
CA ARG A 107 -6.74 -4.46 43.04
C ARG A 107 -8.16 -4.01 42.81
N GLY A 108 -8.37 -2.92 42.09
CA GLY A 108 -9.65 -2.31 41.77
C GLY A 108 -10.26 -1.47 42.91
N LYS A 109 -9.65 -1.38 44.11
CA LYS A 109 -10.07 -0.45 45.15
C LYS A 109 -9.36 0.88 45.03
N ILE A 110 -10.03 1.96 45.50
CA ILE A 110 -9.53 3.32 45.49
C ILE A 110 -8.81 3.60 46.82
N TYR A 111 -7.60 4.16 46.76
CA TYR A 111 -6.78 4.59 47.87
C TYR A 111 -6.25 6.00 47.58
N GLY A 112 -6.65 6.98 48.40
CA GLY A 112 -6.21 8.37 48.23
C GLY A 112 -6.63 9.02 46.90
N GLY A 113 -7.66 8.50 46.25
CA GLY A 113 -8.12 8.96 44.92
C GLY A 113 -7.64 8.11 43.73
N ASP A 114 -6.64 7.25 43.96
CA ASP A 114 -6.05 6.39 42.89
C ASP A 114 -6.61 4.96 42.96
N ILE A 115 -6.85 4.37 41.78
CA ILE A 115 -7.28 2.97 41.66
C ILE A 115 -6.04 2.07 41.80
N CYS A 116 -6.09 1.15 42.77
CA CYS A 116 -5.04 0.17 42.93
C CYS A 116 -4.99 -0.82 41.77
N CYS A 117 -3.86 -0.90 41.10
CA CYS A 117 -3.56 -1.87 40.05
C CYS A 117 -2.18 -2.52 40.23
N ALA A 118 -1.92 -3.59 39.50
CA ALA A 118 -0.59 -4.15 39.38
C ALA A 118 0.14 -3.45 38.20
N VAL A 119 1.27 -2.87 38.50
CA VAL A 119 2.17 -2.32 37.50
C VAL A 119 3.12 -3.44 37.05
N LEU A 120 3.02 -3.80 35.78
CA LEU A 120 3.88 -4.80 35.14
C LEU A 120 5.04 -4.07 34.47
N ASP A 121 6.28 -4.41 34.86
CA ASP A 121 7.46 -3.76 34.32
C ASP A 121 8.58 -4.76 34.01
N ASP A 122 9.58 -4.30 33.26
CA ASP A 122 10.71 -5.07 32.75
C ASP A 122 10.29 -6.37 32.05
N PRO A 123 9.57 -6.30 30.93
CA PRO A 123 9.22 -7.48 30.14
C PRO A 123 10.49 -8.19 29.69
N CYS A 124 10.56 -9.50 29.89
CA CYS A 124 11.75 -10.31 29.62
C CYS A 124 11.52 -11.37 28.53
N ASP A 125 10.27 -11.74 28.25
CA ASP A 125 9.94 -12.66 27.18
C ASP A 125 8.52 -12.45 26.69
N ALA A 126 8.25 -12.78 25.41
CA ALA A 126 6.93 -12.91 24.82
C ALA A 126 6.81 -14.30 24.21
N TYR A 127 5.79 -15.03 24.56
CA TYR A 127 5.62 -16.42 24.14
C TYR A 127 4.83 -16.53 22.84
N GLU A 128 3.64 -15.94 22.84
CA GLU A 128 2.67 -16.04 21.78
C GLU A 128 1.60 -14.95 21.93
N TRP A 129 0.70 -14.87 20.97
CA TRP A 129 -0.57 -14.20 21.08
C TRP A 129 -1.68 -15.17 20.63
N SER A 130 -2.87 -15.03 21.17
CA SER A 130 -3.95 -15.99 20.94
C SER A 130 -5.24 -15.32 20.56
N PHE A 131 -5.99 -15.95 19.65
CA PHE A 131 -7.41 -15.72 19.54
C PHE A 131 -8.11 -16.39 20.72
N VAL A 132 -8.93 -15.63 21.44
CA VAL A 132 -9.60 -16.07 22.66
C VAL A 132 -11.05 -15.58 22.68
N ALA A 133 -11.91 -16.28 23.40
CA ALA A 133 -13.30 -15.83 23.59
C ALA A 133 -13.41 -14.63 24.55
N VAL A 134 -12.52 -14.56 25.57
CA VAL A 134 -12.51 -13.48 26.56
C VAL A 134 -11.07 -13.02 26.78
N PRO A 135 -10.69 -11.83 26.31
CA PRO A 135 -9.33 -11.32 26.46
C PRO A 135 -9.08 -10.78 27.86
N ALA A 136 -7.82 -10.86 28.32
CA ALA A 136 -7.39 -10.27 29.59
C ALA A 136 -7.56 -8.73 29.60
N GLN A 137 -7.40 -8.10 28.46
CA GLN A 137 -7.68 -6.67 28.23
C GLN A 137 -8.87 -6.54 27.29
N ARG A 138 -9.95 -5.92 27.77
CA ARG A 138 -11.22 -5.82 27.02
C ARG A 138 -11.12 -5.14 25.65
N ALA A 139 -10.15 -4.26 25.48
CA ALA A 139 -9.91 -3.55 24.21
C ALA A 139 -8.95 -4.29 23.27
N ALA A 140 -8.40 -5.45 23.69
CA ALA A 140 -7.47 -6.20 22.86
C ALA A 140 -8.23 -7.03 21.82
N GLY A 141 -7.98 -6.73 20.56
CA GLY A 141 -8.67 -7.38 19.45
C GLY A 141 -8.12 -6.99 18.08
N VAL A 142 -8.58 -7.71 17.08
CA VAL A 142 -8.32 -7.39 15.68
C VAL A 142 -9.07 -6.11 15.31
N THR A 143 -8.34 -5.05 15.01
CA THR A 143 -8.90 -3.75 14.63
C THR A 143 -9.11 -3.60 13.12
N LYS A 144 -8.35 -4.36 12.34
CA LYS A 144 -8.39 -4.33 10.88
C LYS A 144 -7.97 -5.67 10.31
N SER A 145 -8.82 -6.30 9.51
CA SER A 145 -8.37 -7.37 8.64
C SER A 145 -8.27 -6.82 7.21
N CYS A 146 -7.13 -7.01 6.57
CA CYS A 146 -6.91 -6.53 5.21
C CYS A 146 -6.61 -7.71 4.29
N ARG A 147 -7.46 -7.91 3.28
CA ARG A 147 -7.12 -8.76 2.15
C ARG A 147 -6.11 -7.99 1.29
N ILE A 148 -4.85 -8.37 1.35
CA ILE A 148 -3.88 -7.87 0.39
C ILE A 148 -4.10 -8.65 -0.93
N THR A 149 -5.10 -8.23 -1.69
CA THR A 149 -5.41 -8.76 -3.02
C THR A 149 -5.01 -7.80 -4.13
N ASP A 150 -4.78 -6.54 -3.79
CA ASP A 150 -4.39 -5.49 -4.72
C ASP A 150 -2.88 -5.25 -4.67
N ALA A 151 -2.26 -5.17 -5.84
CA ALA A 151 -0.83 -4.91 -5.99
C ALA A 151 -0.38 -3.58 -5.34
N ARG A 152 -1.26 -2.55 -5.29
CA ARG A 152 -0.95 -1.28 -4.62
C ARG A 152 -0.83 -1.44 -3.11
N GLN A 153 -1.73 -2.21 -2.51
CA GLN A 153 -1.69 -2.52 -1.08
C GLN A 153 -0.45 -3.37 -0.76
N MET A 154 -0.08 -4.29 -1.68
CA MET A 154 1.12 -5.09 -1.56
C MET A 154 2.39 -4.24 -1.59
N VAL A 155 2.48 -3.28 -2.51
CA VAL A 155 3.63 -2.36 -2.58
C VAL A 155 3.72 -1.51 -1.31
N LYS A 156 2.58 -1.05 -0.76
CA LYS A 156 2.56 -0.34 0.52
C LYS A 156 3.06 -1.23 1.65
N PHE A 157 2.56 -2.44 1.76
CA PHE A 157 3.01 -3.45 2.72
C PHE A 157 4.53 -3.68 2.64
N LEU A 158 5.07 -3.93 1.44
CA LEU A 158 6.50 -4.16 1.23
C LEU A 158 7.36 -2.94 1.59
N ARG A 159 6.87 -1.71 1.36
CA ARG A 159 7.58 -0.48 1.75
C ARG A 159 7.63 -0.25 3.25
N GLU A 160 6.60 -0.68 3.97
CA GLU A 160 6.46 -0.51 5.42
C GLU A 160 7.15 -1.65 6.19
N THR A 161 7.41 -2.80 5.55
CA THR A 161 8.09 -3.94 6.16
C THR A 161 9.60 -3.71 6.22
N LYS A 162 10.14 -3.64 7.43
CA LYS A 162 11.58 -3.58 7.68
C LYS A 162 12.13 -4.99 7.88
N GLY A 163 12.56 -5.64 6.80
CA GLY A 163 13.13 -6.99 6.86
C GLY A 163 12.62 -7.90 5.75
N GLU A 164 12.78 -9.22 5.90
CA GLU A 164 12.31 -10.20 4.94
C GLU A 164 10.79 -10.32 4.99
N ALA A 165 10.14 -10.25 3.82
CA ALA A 165 8.71 -10.48 3.67
C ALA A 165 8.47 -11.79 2.91
N VAL A 166 7.75 -12.72 3.51
CA VAL A 166 7.33 -13.95 2.86
C VAL A 166 5.99 -13.71 2.16
N LEU A 167 5.98 -13.84 0.85
CA LEU A 167 4.78 -13.72 0.02
C LEU A 167 4.17 -15.09 -0.25
N THR A 168 2.85 -15.15 -0.25
CA THR A 168 2.15 -16.35 -0.77
C THR A 168 2.27 -16.43 -2.30
N PRO A 169 2.14 -17.61 -2.91
CA PRO A 169 2.17 -17.74 -4.37
C PRO A 169 1.18 -16.80 -5.07
N ALA A 170 -0.05 -16.69 -4.57
CA ALA A 170 -1.06 -15.80 -5.14
C ALA A 170 -0.68 -14.31 -5.05
N GLN A 171 0.01 -13.90 -3.99
CA GLN A 171 0.53 -12.54 -3.83
C GLN A 171 1.70 -12.28 -4.78
N SER A 172 2.60 -13.24 -4.93
CA SER A 172 3.69 -13.18 -5.89
C SER A 172 3.15 -13.05 -7.33
N ASP A 173 2.18 -13.88 -7.71
CA ASP A 173 1.54 -13.82 -9.03
C ASP A 173 0.82 -12.48 -9.28
N ALA A 174 0.22 -11.87 -8.25
CA ALA A 174 -0.41 -10.57 -8.37
C ALA A 174 0.62 -9.44 -8.63
N ILE A 175 1.79 -9.51 -8.00
CA ILE A 175 2.89 -8.59 -8.24
C ILE A 175 3.44 -8.76 -9.66
N VAL A 176 3.71 -10.00 -10.07
CA VAL A 176 4.24 -10.30 -11.41
C VAL A 176 3.30 -9.77 -12.47
N ARG A 177 1.99 -10.10 -12.39
CA ARG A 177 1.00 -9.57 -13.35
C ARG A 177 0.99 -8.04 -13.41
N LYS A 178 1.08 -7.37 -12.25
CA LYS A 178 1.10 -5.90 -12.24
C LYS A 178 2.39 -5.33 -12.81
N PHE A 179 3.49 -6.04 -12.63
CA PHE A 179 4.77 -5.66 -13.25
C PHE A 179 4.70 -5.80 -14.77
N ASP A 180 4.17 -6.91 -15.27
CA ASP A 180 3.98 -7.15 -16.72
C ASP A 180 3.06 -6.09 -17.35
N GLU A 181 1.95 -5.73 -16.68
CA GLU A 181 1.08 -4.64 -17.13
C GLU A 181 1.83 -3.30 -17.23
N LEU A 182 2.62 -2.96 -16.20
CA LEU A 182 3.40 -1.72 -16.17
C LEU A 182 4.50 -1.71 -17.24
N GLU A 183 5.14 -2.83 -17.50
CA GLU A 183 6.10 -2.97 -18.59
C GLU A 183 5.44 -2.75 -19.96
N GLN A 184 4.26 -3.33 -20.17
CA GLN A 184 3.49 -3.14 -21.38
C GLN A 184 3.05 -1.69 -21.56
N GLU A 185 2.54 -1.03 -20.51
CA GLU A 185 2.19 0.38 -20.52
C GLU A 185 3.42 1.27 -20.83
N ALA A 186 4.56 0.95 -20.23
CA ALA A 186 5.81 1.66 -20.48
C ALA A 186 6.31 1.44 -21.92
N ALA A 187 6.16 0.23 -22.49
CA ALA A 187 6.50 -0.06 -23.88
C ALA A 187 5.60 0.77 -24.83
N ASN A 188 4.29 0.76 -24.62
CA ASN A 188 3.34 1.56 -25.39
C ASN A 188 3.65 3.07 -25.28
N GLY A 189 4.01 3.54 -24.08
CA GLY A 189 4.43 4.92 -23.84
C GLY A 189 5.70 5.30 -24.61
N ARG A 190 6.69 4.42 -24.68
CA ARG A 190 7.92 4.62 -25.46
C ARG A 190 7.62 4.66 -26.96
N GLU A 191 6.79 3.76 -27.46
CA GLU A 191 6.39 3.73 -28.86
C GLU A 191 5.63 5.01 -29.24
N TYR A 192 4.65 5.42 -28.44
CA TYR A 192 3.92 6.66 -28.64
C TYR A 192 4.84 7.89 -28.67
N ARG A 193 5.77 7.99 -27.71
CA ARG A 193 6.78 9.06 -27.67
C ARG A 193 7.66 9.05 -28.94
N SER A 194 8.06 7.85 -29.41
CA SER A 194 8.85 7.69 -30.62
C SER A 194 8.10 8.17 -31.86
N ALA A 195 6.79 7.85 -31.96
CA ALA A 195 5.94 8.32 -33.04
C ALA A 195 5.81 9.85 -33.05
N LEU A 196 5.59 10.46 -31.88
CA LEU A 196 5.54 11.92 -31.77
C LEU A 196 6.85 12.59 -32.12
N LYS A 197 8.00 12.02 -31.75
CA LYS A 197 9.32 12.52 -32.16
C LYS A 197 9.52 12.46 -33.67
N LYS A 198 9.11 11.36 -34.31
CA LYS A 198 9.18 11.22 -35.77
C LYS A 198 8.31 12.28 -36.47
N GLU A 199 7.13 12.53 -35.95
CA GLU A 199 6.21 13.56 -36.48
C GLU A 199 6.80 14.96 -36.30
N PHE A 200 7.30 15.28 -35.10
CA PHE A 200 8.02 16.55 -34.83
C PHE A 200 9.21 16.77 -35.77
N MET A 201 10.06 15.77 -35.95
CA MET A 201 11.19 15.83 -36.85
C MET A 201 10.74 16.05 -38.28
N ARG A 202 9.77 15.28 -38.77
CA ARG A 202 9.25 15.38 -40.14
C ARG A 202 8.73 16.78 -40.46
N PHE A 203 7.84 17.30 -39.61
CA PHE A 203 7.23 18.62 -39.88
C PHE A 203 8.18 19.77 -39.52
N GLY A 204 9.04 19.60 -38.50
CA GLY A 204 10.05 20.58 -38.15
C GLY A 204 11.06 20.83 -39.31
N THR A 205 11.54 19.77 -39.97
CA THR A 205 12.41 19.88 -41.12
C THR A 205 11.70 20.52 -42.33
N LEU A 206 10.42 20.23 -42.52
CA LEU A 206 9.63 20.85 -43.62
C LEU A 206 9.34 22.32 -43.37
N ASP A 207 9.09 22.71 -42.14
CA ASP A 207 8.75 24.11 -41.80
C ASP A 207 10.00 24.99 -41.65
N HIS A 208 11.07 24.42 -41.13
CA HIS A 208 12.36 25.11 -40.86
C HIS A 208 13.55 24.38 -41.50
N PRO A 209 13.73 24.43 -42.83
CA PRO A 209 14.79 23.71 -43.50
C PRO A 209 16.21 24.21 -43.12
N ASP A 210 16.28 25.42 -42.56
CA ASP A 210 17.55 26.04 -42.16
C ASP A 210 18.04 25.50 -40.79
N ILE A 211 17.21 24.77 -40.04
CA ILE A 211 17.60 24.19 -38.76
C ILE A 211 18.21 22.79 -39.00
N PRO A 212 19.46 22.56 -38.52
CA PRO A 212 20.08 21.26 -38.65
C PRO A 212 19.23 20.16 -37.97
N ALA A 213 19.09 19.01 -38.62
CA ALA A 213 18.31 17.89 -38.13
C ALA A 213 18.73 17.41 -36.73
N GLU A 214 20.04 17.49 -36.43
CA GLU A 214 20.57 17.16 -35.09
C GLU A 214 20.05 18.09 -33.98
N SER A 215 19.87 19.38 -34.29
CA SER A 215 19.33 20.36 -33.33
C SER A 215 17.86 20.11 -33.06
N LEU A 216 17.08 19.79 -34.11
CA LEU A 216 15.68 19.37 -33.97
C LEU A 216 15.56 18.07 -33.14
N ALA A 217 16.45 17.09 -33.37
CA ALA A 217 16.46 15.85 -32.62
C ALA A 217 16.73 16.07 -31.14
N ARG A 218 17.77 16.89 -30.80
CA ARG A 218 18.06 17.26 -29.41
C ARG A 218 16.88 17.98 -28.74
N THR A 219 16.23 18.87 -29.47
CA THR A 219 15.01 19.54 -28.98
C THR A 219 13.90 18.54 -28.72
N ALA A 220 13.62 17.62 -29.65
CA ALA A 220 12.63 16.58 -29.50
C ALA A 220 12.91 15.64 -28.30
N ASP A 221 14.19 15.39 -28.00
CA ASP A 221 14.59 14.58 -26.84
C ASP A 221 14.33 15.28 -25.51
N ALA A 222 14.49 16.59 -25.47
CA ALA A 222 14.26 17.40 -24.27
C ALA A 222 12.79 17.69 -23.99
N LEU A 223 11.91 17.64 -25.01
CA LEU A 223 10.49 17.96 -24.87
C LEU A 223 9.71 16.86 -24.14
N SER A 224 8.70 17.27 -23.35
CA SER A 224 7.71 16.35 -22.78
C SER A 224 6.80 15.76 -23.87
N VAL A 225 6.09 14.66 -23.57
CA VAL A 225 5.10 14.07 -24.50
C VAL A 225 4.00 15.08 -24.85
N GLN A 226 3.59 15.89 -23.89
CA GLN A 226 2.59 16.94 -24.09
C GLN A 226 3.09 18.03 -25.04
N ASP A 227 4.32 18.47 -24.87
CA ASP A 227 4.95 19.48 -25.72
C ASP A 227 5.19 18.95 -27.13
N LEU A 228 5.71 17.72 -27.27
CA LEU A 228 5.88 17.08 -28.57
C LEU A 228 4.56 17.03 -29.35
N LYS A 229 3.45 16.70 -28.67
CA LYS A 229 2.12 16.65 -29.27
C LYS A 229 1.65 18.03 -29.72
N SER A 230 1.76 19.05 -28.88
CA SER A 230 1.30 20.42 -29.19
C SER A 230 2.14 21.07 -30.27
N TRP A 231 3.46 20.88 -30.23
CA TRP A 231 4.37 21.38 -31.26
C TRP A 231 4.17 20.64 -32.59
N GLY A 232 4.01 19.30 -32.56
CA GLY A 232 3.75 18.50 -33.74
C GLY A 232 2.51 18.97 -34.50
N VAL A 233 1.41 19.24 -33.79
CA VAL A 233 0.17 19.79 -34.38
C VAL A 233 0.42 21.17 -35.00
N SER A 234 1.18 22.05 -34.33
CA SER A 234 1.49 23.40 -34.82
C SER A 234 2.35 23.36 -36.09
N LEU A 235 3.45 22.60 -36.04
CA LEU A 235 4.37 22.42 -37.17
C LEU A 235 3.68 21.77 -38.37
N ARG A 236 2.82 20.79 -38.14
CA ARG A 236 2.04 20.17 -39.20
C ARG A 236 1.14 21.19 -39.93
N ARG A 237 0.40 22.02 -39.17
CA ARG A 237 -0.45 23.07 -39.76
C ARG A 237 0.35 24.09 -40.59
N GLN A 238 1.55 24.39 -40.15
CA GLN A 238 2.43 25.34 -40.90
C GLN A 238 2.98 24.67 -42.16
N ALA A 239 3.43 23.43 -42.07
CA ALA A 239 3.94 22.67 -43.22
C ALA A 239 2.84 22.43 -44.29
N GLU A 240 1.61 22.11 -43.86
CA GLU A 240 0.46 21.95 -44.79
C GLU A 240 0.11 23.23 -45.54
N LYS A 241 0.34 24.42 -44.98
CA LYS A 241 0.17 25.69 -45.69
C LYS A 241 1.25 25.94 -46.71
N LYS A 242 2.51 25.52 -46.45
CA LYS A 242 3.65 25.70 -47.36
C LYS A 242 3.67 24.68 -48.49
N VAL A 243 3.27 23.47 -48.21
CA VAL A 243 3.24 22.35 -49.16
C VAL A 243 1.85 21.67 -49.08
N PRO A 244 0.84 22.15 -49.80
CA PRO A 244 -0.47 21.52 -49.79
C PRO A 244 -0.34 20.10 -50.33
N LEU A 245 -0.81 19.12 -49.56
CA LEU A 245 -0.84 17.72 -49.92
C LEU A 245 -1.95 17.51 -50.97
N CYS A 246 -1.54 17.59 -52.23
CA CYS A 246 -2.45 17.18 -53.32
C CYS A 246 -2.34 15.65 -53.49
N PRO A 247 -3.47 14.90 -53.53
CA PRO A 247 -3.42 13.50 -53.88
C PRO A 247 -2.82 13.34 -55.29
N GLN A 248 -1.76 12.53 -55.43
CA GLN A 248 -1.10 12.30 -56.72
C GLN A 248 -2.02 11.69 -57.79
N LEU A 249 -3.19 11.16 -57.39
CA LEU A 249 -4.19 10.57 -58.28
C LEU A 249 -5.39 11.49 -58.53
N ALA A 250 -5.43 12.70 -57.99
CA ALA A 250 -6.41 13.68 -58.41
C ALA A 250 -6.03 14.16 -59.83
N GLY A 251 -6.52 13.47 -60.84
CA GLY A 251 -6.41 13.95 -62.23
C GLY A 251 -6.93 15.38 -62.30
N SER A 252 -6.16 16.25 -62.96
CA SER A 252 -6.56 17.62 -63.26
C SER A 252 -7.84 17.60 -64.12
N HIS A 253 -8.98 17.52 -63.47
CA HIS A 253 -10.22 17.88 -64.13
C HIS A 253 -10.17 19.39 -64.37
N LYS A 254 -9.64 19.78 -65.55
CA LYS A 254 -10.02 21.05 -66.13
C LYS A 254 -11.53 21.02 -66.32
N PRO A 255 -12.31 21.95 -65.75
CA PRO A 255 -13.72 22.01 -66.07
C PRO A 255 -13.86 22.13 -67.58
N ALA A 256 -14.51 21.15 -68.20
CA ALA A 256 -14.89 21.27 -69.59
C ALA A 256 -15.71 22.56 -69.72
N LYS A 257 -15.28 23.47 -70.62
CA LYS A 257 -16.10 24.59 -71.04
C LYS A 257 -17.42 23.99 -71.53
N GLN A 258 -18.50 24.26 -70.80
CA GLN A 258 -19.83 24.04 -71.28
C GLN A 258 -20.06 25.02 -72.48
N ASP A 259 -19.85 24.50 -73.68
CA ASP A 259 -20.39 25.18 -74.88
C ASP A 259 -21.88 25.08 -74.79
N GLY A 260 -22.51 26.26 -74.75
CA GLY A 260 -23.90 26.39 -74.60
C GLY A 260 -24.67 25.78 -75.80
N ASN A 261 -25.73 25.13 -75.45
CA ASN A 261 -26.92 24.87 -76.30
C ASN A 261 -26.66 24.52 -77.79
N ALA A 262 -26.39 23.25 -78.03
CA ALA A 262 -26.77 22.69 -79.34
C ALA A 262 -28.22 22.10 -79.22
N PRO A 263 -29.19 22.52 -80.03
CA PRO A 263 -30.52 21.99 -79.93
C PRO A 263 -30.58 20.54 -80.43
N PHE A 264 -31.23 19.67 -79.65
CA PHE A 264 -31.64 18.34 -80.10
C PHE A 264 -32.41 18.47 -81.38
N ARG A 265 -31.99 17.86 -82.47
CA ARG A 265 -32.77 17.57 -83.65
C ARG A 265 -32.94 16.06 -83.75
N ILE A 266 -34.24 15.68 -83.84
CA ILE A 266 -34.78 14.34 -84.17
C ILE A 266 -34.33 13.98 -85.58
#